data_ee5d9c1c433137a3c766f4bb1088819e
#
_entry.id   ee5d9c1c433137a3c766f4bb1088819e
#
_cell.length_a   1.000
_cell.length_b   1.000
_cell.length_c   1.000
_cell.angle_alpha   90.00
_cell.angle_beta   90.00
_cell.angle_gamma   90.00
#
_symmetry.space_group_name_H-M   'P 1'
#
loop_
_entity.id
_entity.type
_entity.pdbx_description
1 polymer ?
#
loop_
_entity_poly.entity_id
_entity_poly.type
_entity_poly.pdbx_seq_one_letter_code
_entity_poly.pdbx_strand_id
1 'polypeptide(L)'
;MSAPTQTHDDPFRHTCLVPYVDGATAPPEIAAKINVLPFRRNIFLLLAHSPGLFPHMMGLIGGCFNKDVRKIPLLDWQLIVLRTATTLGAKYEYDVNLPVAEIFDLGAEKIAAIGSTATSVRQGEGPWTDRQRVILRVVDEQLATYTNTPGTIRDAVEILGHAELVEVLIILGTYSTLARIINGLRIDDDQPIRPEGLEDMLKASVTQ
;
A
#
# COMPACT_ATOMS: atom_id res chain seq x y z
N MET A 1 6.62 -34.17 16.49
CA MET A 1 7.94 -33.61 16.18
C MET A 1 7.80 -32.11 16.33
N SER A 2 8.35 -31.55 17.41
CA SER A 2 8.33 -30.11 17.67
C SER A 2 9.34 -29.44 16.76
N ALA A 3 8.90 -28.46 15.97
CA ALA A 3 9.80 -27.61 15.20
C ALA A 3 10.73 -26.85 16.15
N PRO A 4 11.99 -26.66 15.83
CA PRO A 4 12.91 -25.89 16.66
C PRO A 4 12.47 -24.44 16.66
N THR A 5 12.07 -23.95 17.83
CA THR A 5 11.88 -22.55 18.15
C THR A 5 13.27 -21.88 18.21
N GLN A 6 13.83 -21.53 17.06
CA GLN A 6 14.89 -20.54 17.03
C GLN A 6 14.21 -19.15 17.07
N THR A 7 14.03 -18.64 18.27
CA THR A 7 13.80 -17.21 18.48
C THR A 7 15.15 -16.51 18.22
N HIS A 8 15.43 -16.21 16.96
CA HIS A 8 16.42 -15.18 16.66
C HIS A 8 15.86 -13.87 17.24
N ASP A 9 16.59 -13.28 18.17
CA ASP A 9 16.34 -11.91 18.65
C ASP A 9 16.59 -10.97 17.47
N ASP A 10 15.55 -10.72 16.68
CA ASP A 10 15.58 -9.74 15.59
C ASP A 10 15.67 -8.34 16.22
N PRO A 11 16.80 -7.61 16.05
CA PRO A 11 17.02 -6.32 16.70
C PRO A 11 16.00 -5.24 16.26
N PHE A 12 15.23 -5.50 15.20
CA PHE A 12 14.20 -4.61 14.68
C PHE A 12 12.79 -5.01 15.11
N ARG A 13 12.65 -6.06 15.91
CA ARG A 13 11.37 -6.50 16.43
C ARG A 13 11.17 -6.03 17.88
N HIS A 14 10.26 -5.08 18.07
CA HIS A 14 9.95 -4.50 19.38
C HIS A 14 8.48 -4.70 19.78
N THR A 15 7.57 -4.53 18.81
CA THR A 15 6.11 -4.57 19.05
C THR A 15 5.39 -5.65 18.26
N CYS A 16 6.02 -6.17 17.21
CA CYS A 16 5.41 -7.19 16.36
C CYS A 16 5.12 -8.48 17.14
N LEU A 17 3.86 -8.94 17.06
CA LEU A 17 3.36 -10.09 17.83
C LEU A 17 3.88 -11.43 17.32
N VAL A 18 4.40 -11.49 16.09
CA VAL A 18 5.00 -12.69 15.51
C VAL A 18 6.44 -12.41 15.09
N PRO A 19 7.34 -13.41 15.11
CA PRO A 19 8.71 -13.21 14.63
C PRO A 19 8.70 -12.89 13.13
N TYR A 20 9.68 -12.12 12.68
CA TYR A 20 9.93 -11.93 11.25
C TYR A 20 10.60 -13.17 10.65
N VAL A 21 10.25 -13.52 9.42
CA VAL A 21 10.94 -14.60 8.70
C VAL A 21 12.38 -14.16 8.41
N ASP A 22 13.33 -15.01 8.77
CA ASP A 22 14.74 -14.78 8.43
C ASP A 22 14.97 -15.12 6.95
N GLY A 23 15.24 -14.09 6.13
CA GLY A 23 15.52 -14.27 4.71
C GLY A 23 16.77 -15.10 4.41
N ALA A 24 17.71 -15.24 5.37
CA ALA A 24 18.89 -16.06 5.19
C ALA A 24 18.59 -17.57 5.30
N THR A 25 17.55 -17.94 6.03
CA THR A 25 17.13 -19.34 6.24
C THR A 25 15.87 -19.72 5.46
N ALA A 26 15.24 -18.76 4.80
CA ALA A 26 14.05 -18.99 3.98
C ALA A 26 14.40 -19.80 2.70
N PRO A 27 13.43 -20.57 2.14
CA PRO A 27 13.61 -21.19 0.83
C PRO A 27 14.05 -20.16 -0.23
N PRO A 28 14.90 -20.54 -1.22
CA PRO A 28 15.50 -19.58 -2.16
C PRO A 28 14.49 -18.70 -2.90
N GLU A 29 13.35 -19.23 -3.30
CA GLU A 29 12.27 -18.50 -3.98
C GLU A 29 11.58 -17.48 -3.07
N ILE A 30 11.49 -17.75 -1.77
CA ILE A 30 10.96 -16.84 -0.75
C ILE A 30 12.01 -15.77 -0.41
N ALA A 31 13.25 -16.18 -0.20
CA ALA A 31 14.38 -15.26 0.05
C ALA A 31 14.54 -14.25 -1.09
N ALA A 32 14.43 -14.68 -2.36
CA ALA A 32 14.48 -13.79 -3.51
C ALA A 32 13.35 -12.71 -3.50
N LYS A 33 12.16 -13.06 -3.02
CA LYS A 33 11.04 -12.12 -2.90
C LYS A 33 11.18 -11.18 -1.70
N ILE A 34 11.71 -11.66 -0.57
CA ILE A 34 12.03 -10.82 0.59
C ILE A 34 13.07 -9.76 0.19
N ASN A 35 14.10 -10.17 -0.56
CA ASN A 35 15.25 -9.35 -0.92
C ASN A 35 15.08 -8.64 -2.29
N VAL A 36 13.86 -8.47 -2.79
CA VAL A 36 13.61 -7.76 -4.06
C VAL A 36 14.03 -6.29 -4.02
N LEU A 37 14.06 -5.70 -2.83
CA LEU A 37 14.59 -4.36 -2.58
C LEU A 37 15.96 -4.45 -1.90
N PRO A 38 16.87 -3.48 -2.12
CA PRO A 38 18.21 -3.46 -1.49
C PRO A 38 18.16 -3.09 0.00
N PHE A 39 16.99 -3.01 0.59
CA PHE A 39 16.75 -2.68 1.99
C PHE A 39 15.59 -3.50 2.55
N ARG A 40 15.60 -3.65 3.87
CA ARG A 40 14.59 -4.41 4.61
C ARG A 40 13.20 -3.74 4.51
N ARG A 41 12.18 -4.59 4.30
CA ARG A 41 10.77 -4.24 4.47
C ARG A 41 10.12 -5.26 5.40
N ASN A 42 9.73 -4.84 6.60
CA ASN A 42 9.13 -5.71 7.61
C ASN A 42 7.87 -6.41 7.12
N ILE A 43 7.06 -5.73 6.29
CA ILE A 43 5.86 -6.34 5.71
C ILE A 43 6.20 -7.53 4.82
N PHE A 44 7.31 -7.55 4.08
CA PHE A 44 7.70 -8.69 3.27
C PHE A 44 8.08 -9.89 4.14
N LEU A 45 8.75 -9.64 5.26
CA LEU A 45 9.13 -10.67 6.23
C LEU A 45 7.90 -11.29 6.92
N LEU A 46 6.84 -10.51 7.13
CA LEU A 46 5.56 -11.03 7.66
C LEU A 46 4.80 -11.83 6.61
N LEU A 47 4.67 -11.32 5.38
CA LEU A 47 3.99 -12.01 4.29
C LEU A 47 4.65 -13.36 3.97
N ALA A 48 5.96 -13.47 4.16
CA ALA A 48 6.74 -14.69 3.91
C ALA A 48 6.35 -15.87 4.83
N HIS A 49 5.62 -15.64 5.93
CA HIS A 49 5.01 -16.72 6.72
C HIS A 49 3.98 -17.53 5.94
N SER A 50 3.47 -17.00 4.84
CA SER A 50 2.57 -17.70 3.93
C SER A 50 3.27 -17.96 2.59
N PRO A 51 4.19 -18.94 2.49
CA PRO A 51 5.04 -19.13 1.32
C PRO A 51 4.26 -19.39 0.03
N GLY A 52 3.06 -19.97 0.13
CA GLY A 52 2.19 -20.21 -1.02
C GLY A 52 1.53 -18.93 -1.56
N LEU A 53 1.14 -17.98 -0.70
CA LEU A 53 0.47 -16.73 -1.10
C LEU A 53 1.43 -15.57 -1.32
N PHE A 54 2.57 -15.57 -0.65
CA PHE A 54 3.53 -14.47 -0.68
C PHE A 54 3.98 -14.10 -2.11
N PRO A 55 4.37 -15.03 -3.00
CA PRO A 55 4.76 -14.70 -4.36
C PRO A 55 3.65 -13.98 -5.17
N HIS A 56 2.39 -14.36 -4.95
CA HIS A 56 1.24 -13.76 -5.63
C HIS A 56 0.96 -12.34 -5.11
N MET A 57 1.05 -12.15 -3.79
CA MET A 57 0.92 -10.82 -3.19
C MET A 57 2.04 -9.89 -3.67
N MET A 58 3.28 -10.37 -3.72
CA MET A 58 4.41 -9.59 -4.26
C MET A 58 4.25 -9.27 -5.74
N GLY A 59 3.67 -10.19 -6.53
CA GLY A 59 3.31 -9.94 -7.92
C GLY A 59 2.29 -8.82 -8.08
N LEU A 60 1.25 -8.80 -7.23
CA LEU A 60 0.22 -7.78 -7.24
C LEU A 60 0.77 -6.41 -6.82
N ILE A 61 1.54 -6.35 -5.73
CA ILE A 61 2.22 -5.12 -5.27
C ILE A 61 3.16 -4.61 -6.37
N GLY A 62 4.00 -5.47 -6.94
CA GLY A 62 4.91 -5.12 -8.03
C GLY A 62 4.19 -4.61 -9.28
N GLY A 63 3.00 -5.18 -9.60
CA GLY A 63 2.14 -4.72 -10.68
C GLY A 63 1.68 -3.27 -10.50
N CYS A 64 1.43 -2.85 -9.24
CA CYS A 64 1.07 -1.46 -8.93
C CYS A 64 2.22 -0.47 -9.23
N PHE A 65 3.49 -0.90 -9.13
CA PHE A 65 4.63 -0.06 -9.50
C PHE A 65 4.87 -0.03 -11.02
N ASN A 66 4.52 -1.10 -11.74
CA ASN A 66 4.82 -1.22 -13.15
C ASN A 66 3.80 -0.45 -14.01
N LYS A 67 4.27 0.61 -14.70
CA LYS A 67 3.46 1.47 -15.57
C LYS A 67 2.83 0.73 -16.77
N ASP A 68 3.42 -0.36 -17.22
CA ASP A 68 2.93 -1.15 -18.35
C ASP A 68 1.85 -2.18 -17.93
N VAL A 69 1.70 -2.40 -16.62
CA VAL A 69 0.71 -3.32 -16.04
C VAL A 69 -0.51 -2.55 -15.55
N ARG A 70 -0.33 -1.55 -14.69
CA ARG A 70 -1.44 -0.74 -14.18
C ARG A 70 -2.02 0.19 -15.24
N LYS A 71 -3.31 0.46 -15.15
CA LYS A 71 -4.01 1.48 -15.99
C LYS A 71 -4.11 2.81 -15.25
N ILE A 72 -4.35 2.75 -13.94
CA ILE A 72 -4.50 3.96 -13.13
C ILE A 72 -3.16 4.71 -13.03
N PRO A 73 -3.14 6.05 -13.11
CA PRO A 73 -1.94 6.86 -12.91
C PRO A 73 -1.30 6.63 -11.53
N LEU A 74 0.03 6.76 -11.45
CA LEU A 74 0.78 6.53 -10.22
C LEU A 74 0.28 7.36 -9.04
N LEU A 75 0.00 8.64 -9.25
CA LEU A 75 -0.45 9.53 -8.18
C LEU A 75 -1.86 9.20 -7.70
N ASP A 76 -2.73 8.71 -8.59
CA ASP A 76 -4.05 8.23 -8.18
C ASP A 76 -3.94 6.93 -7.38
N TRP A 77 -3.03 6.02 -7.77
CA TRP A 77 -2.72 4.84 -6.96
C TRP A 77 -2.22 5.25 -5.56
N GLN A 78 -1.26 6.19 -5.47
CA GLN A 78 -0.76 6.66 -4.18
C GLN A 78 -1.85 7.34 -3.34
N LEU A 79 -2.75 8.07 -3.98
CA LEU A 79 -3.91 8.67 -3.30
C LEU A 79 -4.80 7.59 -2.65
N ILE A 80 -5.09 6.49 -3.36
CA ILE A 80 -5.86 5.36 -2.83
C ILE A 80 -5.14 4.75 -1.63
N VAL A 81 -3.83 4.49 -1.76
CA VAL A 81 -3.02 3.86 -0.70
C VAL A 81 -3.01 4.71 0.56
N LEU A 82 -2.62 5.98 0.43
CA LEU A 82 -2.51 6.87 1.59
C LEU A 82 -3.88 7.11 2.25
N ARG A 83 -4.97 7.23 1.45
CA ARG A 83 -6.32 7.35 1.99
C ARG A 83 -6.75 6.09 2.74
N THR A 84 -6.47 4.91 2.19
CA THR A 84 -6.75 3.62 2.83
C THR A 84 -5.99 3.49 4.13
N ALA A 85 -4.68 3.72 4.11
CA ALA A 85 -3.80 3.65 5.28
C ALA A 85 -4.27 4.59 6.40
N THR A 86 -4.58 5.85 6.06
CA THR A 86 -5.07 6.84 7.01
C THR A 86 -6.41 6.41 7.63
N THR A 87 -7.37 5.98 6.80
CA THR A 87 -8.70 5.60 7.27
C THR A 87 -8.67 4.35 8.16
N LEU A 88 -7.80 3.39 7.84
CA LEU A 88 -7.65 2.15 8.61
C LEU A 88 -6.63 2.26 9.77
N GLY A 89 -6.00 3.41 9.96
CA GLY A 89 -4.99 3.62 11.01
C GLY A 89 -3.73 2.78 10.79
N ALA A 90 -3.39 2.44 9.55
CA ALA A 90 -2.21 1.66 9.20
C ALA A 90 -0.99 2.58 9.00
N LYS A 91 -0.45 3.07 10.12
CA LYS A 91 0.65 4.04 10.12
C LYS A 91 1.85 3.56 9.32
N TYR A 92 2.29 2.32 9.51
CA TYR A 92 3.41 1.74 8.75
C TYR A 92 3.18 1.85 7.23
N GLU A 93 1.97 1.49 6.76
CA GLU A 93 1.62 1.56 5.34
C GLU A 93 1.67 3.01 4.82
N TYR A 94 1.16 3.95 5.60
CA TYR A 94 1.25 5.37 5.30
C TYR A 94 2.70 5.83 5.16
N ASP A 95 3.54 5.54 6.16
CA ASP A 95 4.91 6.01 6.24
C ASP A 95 5.80 5.46 5.11
N VAL A 96 5.60 4.21 4.68
CA VAL A 96 6.39 3.63 3.57
C VAL A 96 5.92 4.07 2.19
N ASN A 97 4.68 4.54 2.06
CA ASN A 97 4.13 5.03 0.79
C ASN A 97 4.20 6.55 0.64
N LEU A 98 4.23 7.31 1.74
CA LEU A 98 4.35 8.77 1.69
C LEU A 98 5.55 9.26 0.86
N PRO A 99 6.77 8.69 0.98
CA PRO A 99 7.90 9.09 0.13
C PRO A 99 7.63 8.93 -1.36
N VAL A 100 6.87 7.92 -1.78
CA VAL A 100 6.50 7.74 -3.19
C VAL A 100 5.62 8.90 -3.66
N ALA A 101 4.61 9.26 -2.87
CA ALA A 101 3.71 10.37 -3.19
C ALA A 101 4.46 11.71 -3.24
N GLU A 102 5.44 11.95 -2.36
CA GLU A 102 6.25 13.16 -2.32
C GLU A 102 7.23 13.24 -3.49
N ILE A 103 7.96 12.15 -3.79
CA ILE A 103 8.95 12.09 -4.88
C ILE A 103 8.30 12.33 -6.25
N PHE A 104 7.06 11.87 -6.43
CA PHE A 104 6.30 12.05 -7.66
C PHE A 104 5.33 13.24 -7.65
N ASP A 105 5.44 14.11 -6.63
CA ASP A 105 4.74 15.39 -6.52
C ASP A 105 3.21 15.28 -6.49
N LEU A 106 2.69 14.49 -5.56
CA LEU A 106 1.25 14.53 -5.25
C LEU A 106 0.80 15.92 -4.78
N GLY A 107 1.73 16.70 -4.25
CA GLY A 107 1.50 18.04 -3.73
C GLY A 107 1.23 18.06 -2.23
N ALA A 108 1.96 18.93 -1.51
CA ALA A 108 1.90 19.02 -0.04
C ALA A 108 0.50 19.31 0.49
N GLU A 109 -0.29 20.13 -0.23
CA GLU A 109 -1.67 20.45 0.15
C GLU A 109 -2.58 19.22 0.10
N LYS A 110 -2.43 18.36 -0.92
CA LYS A 110 -3.18 17.11 -1.03
C LYS A 110 -2.76 16.11 0.04
N ILE A 111 -1.46 15.98 0.30
CA ILE A 111 -0.94 15.10 1.36
C ILE A 111 -1.52 15.53 2.72
N ALA A 112 -1.52 16.82 3.03
CA ALA A 112 -2.13 17.34 4.25
C ALA A 112 -3.65 17.10 4.32
N ALA A 113 -4.34 17.13 3.17
CA ALA A 113 -5.79 16.94 3.09
C ALA A 113 -6.22 15.46 3.11
N ILE A 114 -5.32 14.50 2.93
CA ILE A 114 -5.66 13.05 2.91
C ILE A 114 -6.35 12.60 4.20
N GLY A 115 -5.97 13.17 5.35
CA GLY A 115 -6.60 12.91 6.64
C GLY A 115 -7.99 13.56 6.81
N SER A 116 -8.39 14.45 5.90
CA SER A 116 -9.69 15.09 5.96
C SER A 116 -10.82 14.08 5.84
N THR A 117 -11.95 14.37 6.46
CA THR A 117 -13.07 13.45 6.52
C THR A 117 -13.75 13.27 5.16
N ALA A 118 -14.38 12.12 4.94
CA ALA A 118 -15.24 11.85 3.78
C ALA A 118 -16.28 12.97 3.52
N THR A 119 -16.60 13.78 4.53
CA THR A 119 -17.52 14.91 4.44
C THR A 119 -16.99 16.03 3.55
N SER A 120 -15.70 16.41 3.66
CA SER A 120 -15.12 17.48 2.85
C SER A 120 -15.08 17.11 1.35
N VAL A 121 -14.77 15.86 1.05
CA VAL A 121 -14.76 15.35 -0.35
C VAL A 121 -16.18 15.36 -0.94
N ARG A 122 -17.18 14.98 -0.16
CA ARG A 122 -18.59 15.00 -0.58
C ARG A 122 -19.13 16.41 -0.82
N GLN A 123 -18.66 17.39 -0.06
CA GLN A 123 -19.04 18.81 -0.20
C GLN A 123 -18.31 19.52 -1.35
N GLY A 124 -17.43 18.84 -2.05
CA GLY A 124 -16.63 19.43 -3.13
C GLY A 124 -15.44 20.28 -2.64
N GLU A 125 -15.12 20.22 -1.37
CA GLU A 125 -14.00 20.93 -0.76
C GLU A 125 -12.65 20.22 -0.98
N GLY A 126 -11.57 20.93 -0.69
CA GLY A 126 -10.19 20.40 -0.74
C GLY A 126 -9.54 20.51 -2.14
N PRO A 127 -8.24 20.19 -2.22
CA PRO A 127 -7.38 20.44 -3.39
C PRO A 127 -7.52 19.37 -4.48
N TRP A 128 -8.66 18.71 -4.57
CA TRP A 128 -8.86 17.54 -5.41
C TRP A 128 -9.37 17.91 -6.81
N THR A 129 -8.84 17.26 -7.84
CA THR A 129 -9.47 17.25 -9.18
C THR A 129 -10.76 16.44 -9.14
N ASP A 130 -11.63 16.62 -10.15
CA ASP A 130 -12.89 15.85 -10.23
C ASP A 130 -12.62 14.33 -10.27
N ARG A 131 -11.57 13.93 -10.99
CA ARG A 131 -11.09 12.55 -11.03
C ARG A 131 -10.70 12.04 -9.63
N GLN A 132 -9.90 12.80 -8.88
CA GLN A 132 -9.49 12.44 -7.52
C GLN A 132 -10.68 12.42 -6.56
N ARG A 133 -11.65 13.34 -6.71
CA ARG A 133 -12.89 13.33 -5.92
C ARG A 133 -13.67 12.03 -6.10
N VAL A 134 -13.80 11.58 -7.34
CA VAL A 134 -14.51 10.34 -7.65
C VAL A 134 -13.76 9.13 -7.05
N ILE A 135 -12.44 9.05 -7.19
CA ILE A 135 -11.62 7.99 -6.60
C ILE A 135 -11.81 7.98 -5.07
N LEU A 136 -11.69 9.12 -4.41
CA LEU A 136 -11.85 9.23 -2.95
C LEU A 136 -13.25 8.83 -2.49
N ARG A 137 -14.32 9.20 -3.24
CA ARG A 137 -15.68 8.75 -2.93
C ARG A 137 -15.81 7.23 -3.01
N VAL A 138 -15.26 6.62 -4.08
CA VAL A 138 -15.26 5.16 -4.23
C VAL A 138 -14.57 4.51 -3.03
N VAL A 139 -13.37 4.98 -2.67
CA VAL A 139 -12.58 4.47 -1.55
C VAL A 139 -13.32 4.64 -0.22
N ASP A 140 -13.83 5.85 0.07
CA ASP A 140 -14.48 6.15 1.34
C ASP A 140 -15.77 5.35 1.55
N GLU A 141 -16.61 5.21 0.50
CA GLU A 141 -17.83 4.39 0.57
C GLU A 141 -17.49 2.92 0.83
N GLN A 142 -16.49 2.37 0.13
CA GLN A 142 -16.02 0.99 0.30
C GLN A 142 -15.47 0.75 1.71
N LEU A 143 -14.65 1.67 2.23
CA LEU A 143 -14.09 1.53 3.58
C LEU A 143 -15.16 1.65 4.67
N ALA A 144 -16.23 2.40 4.41
CA ALA A 144 -17.31 2.57 5.37
C ALA A 144 -18.32 1.41 5.36
N THR A 145 -18.66 0.87 4.18
CA THR A 145 -19.82 -0.02 4.02
C THR A 145 -19.58 -1.24 3.12
N TYR A 146 -18.38 -1.38 2.54
CA TYR A 146 -18.06 -2.40 1.53
C TYR A 146 -18.91 -2.32 0.24
N THR A 147 -19.62 -1.19 0.04
CA THR A 147 -20.48 -0.97 -1.12
C THR A 147 -20.32 0.46 -1.63
N ASN A 148 -20.70 0.68 -2.89
CA ASN A 148 -20.76 2.02 -3.45
C ASN A 148 -22.20 2.36 -3.86
N THR A 149 -22.56 3.65 -3.79
CA THR A 149 -23.84 4.11 -4.31
C THR A 149 -23.89 4.02 -5.83
N PRO A 150 -25.07 3.76 -6.45
CA PRO A 150 -25.18 3.76 -7.91
C PRO A 150 -24.76 5.09 -8.56
N GLY A 151 -24.89 6.21 -7.84
CA GLY A 151 -24.44 7.53 -8.30
C GLY A 151 -22.92 7.59 -8.39
N THR A 152 -22.23 7.18 -7.32
CA THR A 152 -20.75 7.13 -7.30
C THR A 152 -20.21 6.23 -8.40
N ILE A 153 -20.83 5.08 -8.65
CA ILE A 153 -20.38 4.17 -9.71
C ILE A 153 -20.62 4.77 -11.10
N ARG A 154 -21.74 5.45 -11.36
CA ARG A 154 -21.96 6.14 -12.64
C ARG A 154 -20.86 7.18 -12.91
N ASP A 155 -20.62 8.06 -11.93
CA ASP A 155 -19.61 9.11 -12.06
C ASP A 155 -18.20 8.50 -12.25
N ALA A 156 -17.92 7.41 -11.54
CA ALA A 156 -16.64 6.69 -11.65
C ALA A 156 -16.47 6.03 -13.03
N VAL A 157 -17.50 5.42 -13.58
CA VAL A 157 -17.45 4.85 -14.94
C VAL A 157 -17.29 5.95 -16.00
N GLU A 158 -17.95 7.10 -15.82
CA GLU A 158 -17.84 8.24 -16.74
C GLU A 158 -16.41 8.82 -16.76
N ILE A 159 -15.78 8.98 -15.59
CA ILE A 159 -14.48 9.66 -15.46
C ILE A 159 -13.30 8.71 -15.61
N LEU A 160 -13.39 7.49 -15.09
CA LEU A 160 -12.30 6.50 -15.04
C LEU A 160 -12.43 5.42 -16.12
N GLY A 161 -13.66 5.13 -16.56
CA GLY A 161 -13.94 3.91 -17.32
C GLY A 161 -13.93 2.65 -16.46
N HIS A 162 -14.30 1.52 -17.05
CA HIS A 162 -14.44 0.26 -16.33
C HIS A 162 -13.10 -0.30 -15.80
N ALA A 163 -12.03 -0.21 -16.62
CA ALA A 163 -10.75 -0.82 -16.28
C ALA A 163 -10.12 -0.16 -15.04
N GLU A 164 -10.05 1.18 -15.04
CA GLU A 164 -9.46 1.90 -13.92
C GLU A 164 -10.34 1.81 -12.66
N LEU A 165 -11.67 1.84 -12.80
CA LEU A 165 -12.56 1.63 -11.64
C LEU A 165 -12.32 0.27 -10.98
N VAL A 166 -12.15 -0.79 -11.77
CA VAL A 166 -11.84 -2.11 -11.21
C VAL A 166 -10.45 -2.12 -10.57
N GLU A 167 -9.46 -1.44 -11.14
CA GLU A 167 -8.14 -1.30 -10.51
C GLU A 167 -8.20 -0.52 -9.20
N VAL A 168 -9.00 0.55 -9.09
CA VAL A 168 -9.24 1.25 -7.81
C VAL A 168 -9.66 0.26 -6.72
N LEU A 169 -10.62 -0.62 -7.03
CA LEU A 169 -11.12 -1.61 -6.06
C LEU A 169 -10.08 -2.69 -5.74
N ILE A 170 -9.30 -3.14 -6.73
CA ILE A 170 -8.20 -4.10 -6.52
C ILE A 170 -7.13 -3.50 -5.61
N ILE A 171 -6.69 -2.27 -5.88
CA ILE A 171 -5.70 -1.55 -5.08
C ILE A 171 -6.22 -1.37 -3.65
N LEU A 172 -7.42 -0.86 -3.49
CA LEU A 172 -8.07 -0.70 -2.19
C LEU A 172 -8.12 -2.03 -1.41
N GLY A 173 -8.54 -3.12 -2.05
CA GLY A 173 -8.59 -4.46 -1.45
C GLY A 173 -7.21 -4.94 -1.02
N THR A 174 -6.19 -4.74 -1.86
CA THR A 174 -4.80 -5.12 -1.59
C THR A 174 -4.27 -4.40 -0.35
N TYR A 175 -4.35 -3.08 -0.32
CA TYR A 175 -3.85 -2.28 0.79
C TYR A 175 -4.71 -2.42 2.05
N SER A 176 -6.01 -2.67 1.94
CA SER A 176 -6.84 -3.09 3.08
C SER A 176 -6.42 -4.45 3.67
N THR A 177 -5.91 -5.36 2.84
CA THR A 177 -5.34 -6.62 3.31
C THR A 177 -4.02 -6.40 4.05
N LEU A 178 -3.14 -5.55 3.51
CA LEU A 178 -1.89 -5.18 4.17
C LEU A 178 -2.16 -4.47 5.50
N ALA A 179 -3.10 -3.52 5.54
CA ALA A 179 -3.48 -2.83 6.76
C ALA A 179 -3.96 -3.79 7.88
N ARG A 180 -4.69 -4.87 7.54
CA ARG A 180 -5.09 -5.89 8.51
C ARG A 180 -3.90 -6.64 9.09
N ILE A 181 -2.91 -6.98 8.26
CA ILE A 181 -1.68 -7.65 8.70
C ILE A 181 -0.87 -6.69 9.58
N ILE A 182 -0.67 -5.47 9.12
CA ILE A 182 0.07 -4.41 9.80
C ILE A 182 -0.50 -4.15 11.20
N ASN A 183 -1.78 -3.84 11.28
CA ASN A 183 -2.44 -3.50 12.53
C ASN A 183 -2.64 -4.73 13.42
N GLY A 184 -3.06 -5.87 12.83
CA GLY A 184 -3.34 -7.10 13.55
C GLY A 184 -2.10 -7.71 14.19
N LEU A 185 -0.95 -7.60 13.55
CA LEU A 185 0.31 -8.15 14.05
C LEU A 185 1.23 -7.09 14.68
N ARG A 186 0.82 -5.81 14.70
CA ARG A 186 1.56 -4.67 15.29
C ARG A 186 2.97 -4.57 14.71
N ILE A 187 3.06 -4.49 13.39
CA ILE A 187 4.34 -4.40 12.68
C ILE A 187 5.20 -3.25 13.22
N ASP A 188 6.50 -3.49 13.35
CA ASP A 188 7.47 -2.44 13.68
C ASP A 188 7.79 -1.59 12.44
N ASP A 189 8.10 -0.31 12.64
CA ASP A 189 8.55 0.57 11.56
C ASP A 189 9.85 0.04 10.93
N ASP A 190 10.01 0.24 9.64
CA ASP A 190 11.25 -0.06 8.94
C ASP A 190 12.38 0.87 9.40
N GLN A 191 13.60 0.36 9.42
CA GLN A 191 14.79 1.10 9.79
C GLN A 191 15.85 1.04 8.67
N PRO A 192 16.11 2.12 7.94
CA PRO A 192 15.39 3.40 7.92
C PRO A 192 14.10 3.34 7.07
N ILE A 193 13.14 4.21 7.39
CA ILE A 193 11.91 4.37 6.57
C ILE A 193 12.24 4.92 5.18
N ARG A 194 13.21 5.84 5.11
CA ARG A 194 13.75 6.43 3.86
C ARG A 194 15.21 6.00 3.70
N PRO A 195 15.49 4.85 3.08
CA PRO A 195 16.86 4.43 2.81
C PRO A 195 17.52 5.33 1.75
N GLU A 196 18.85 5.42 1.81
CA GLU A 196 19.65 6.09 0.79
C GLU A 196 19.39 5.49 -0.60
N GLY A 197 19.31 6.33 -1.62
CA GLY A 197 19.01 5.89 -3.01
C GLY A 197 17.55 5.54 -3.29
N LEU A 198 16.64 5.68 -2.32
CA LEU A 198 15.21 5.38 -2.51
C LEU A 198 14.62 6.18 -3.68
N GLU A 199 14.95 7.45 -3.81
CA GLU A 199 14.44 8.33 -4.86
C GLU A 199 14.83 7.84 -6.25
N ASP A 200 16.12 7.55 -6.46
CA ASP A 200 16.64 7.07 -7.73
C ASP A 200 16.03 5.72 -8.10
N MET A 201 15.92 4.82 -7.12
CA MET A 201 15.31 3.51 -7.31
C MET A 201 13.83 3.62 -7.69
N LEU A 202 13.06 4.47 -7.02
CA LEU A 202 11.65 4.66 -7.33
C LEU A 202 11.46 5.30 -8.71
N LYS A 203 12.25 6.31 -9.05
CA LYS A 203 12.23 6.91 -10.40
C LYS A 203 12.56 5.88 -11.47
N ALA A 204 13.58 5.05 -11.26
CA ALA A 204 13.94 3.98 -12.18
C ALA A 204 12.82 2.93 -12.33
N SER A 205 12.16 2.54 -11.24
CA SER A 205 11.08 1.51 -11.26
C SER A 205 9.81 1.96 -12.00
N VAL A 206 9.58 3.26 -12.10
CA VAL A 206 8.38 3.83 -12.73
C VAL A 206 8.63 4.23 -14.20
N THR A 207 9.90 4.43 -14.59
CA THR A 207 10.30 4.82 -15.94
C THR A 207 10.70 3.65 -16.82
N GLN A 208 10.84 2.44 -16.25
CA GLN A 208 11.14 1.20 -17.00
C GLN A 208 9.83 0.51 -17.47
#